data_12fab52797636de2fc54bd5c310d297b
#
_entry.id   12fab52797636de2fc54bd5c310d297b
#
_cell.length_a   1.000
_cell.length_b   1.000
_cell.length_c   1.000
_cell.angle_alpha   90.00
_cell.angle_beta   90.00
_cell.angle_gamma   90.00
#
_symmetry.space_group_name_H-M   'P 1'
#
loop_
_entity.id
_entity.type
_entity.pdbx_description
1 polymer ?
#
loop_
_entity_poly.entity_id
_entity_poly.type
_entity_poly.pdbx_seq_one_letter_code
_entity_poly.pdbx_strand_id
1 'polypeptide(L)'
;MQMSNLSLDFSSDFRPLAARMRPQTLDQYIGQQHILGTDKPLRKAILAGHCHSMILWGPPGTGKTTLAELMAHYCQAEVERLSAVTSGIKEIRAAIDKAKENSWRGVRTILFVDEVHRFNKSQQDVFLPHIEDGTITFIGATTENPSFELNNALLSRARVYLLKRLEEEDILAMLDQAMTDPRGLNDPSLTFAPGVKAALAKAVDGDGRKSLNYLELLADMAEANGAGERVIDSALLAAVVGEHVARFDKGGDHFYDLISAVHKSIRGSAPDAALYWYARMVSAGCDPLYIARRLLAIASEDVGNADPRAMQVALSAWDCFHRIGPAEGERAIAQAIVYLACAPKSNAVYTAWKAALNDAKNLPDFEVPPHLRNAPTRLMSELGYGAEYRYAHDEPGAYAAGEEYFPPELAGKHYYQPTDRGLEKQIAQKLDYLRELDRQSPRQREK
;
A
#
# COMPACT_ATOMS: atom_id res chain seq x y z
N MET A 1 -50.72 -46.73 -13.31
CA MET A 1 -49.82 -45.69 -13.84
C MET A 1 -49.50 -44.74 -12.72
N GLN A 2 -48.47 -45.01 -11.93
CA GLN A 2 -48.03 -44.14 -10.83
C GLN A 2 -47.10 -43.11 -11.44
N MET A 3 -47.51 -41.83 -11.35
CA MET A 3 -46.59 -40.73 -11.64
C MET A 3 -45.61 -40.57 -10.46
N SER A 4 -44.37 -40.86 -10.69
CA SER A 4 -43.27 -40.57 -9.77
C SER A 4 -43.09 -39.04 -9.73
N ASN A 5 -43.38 -38.42 -8.59
CA ASN A 5 -42.98 -37.08 -8.30
C ASN A 5 -41.45 -36.99 -8.29
N LEU A 6 -40.89 -36.49 -9.36
CA LEU A 6 -39.52 -35.93 -9.34
C LEU A 6 -39.59 -34.64 -8.50
N SER A 7 -39.22 -34.77 -7.24
CA SER A 7 -38.84 -33.58 -6.44
C SER A 7 -37.55 -33.05 -7.04
N LEU A 8 -37.65 -32.00 -7.86
CA LEU A 8 -36.50 -31.15 -8.22
C LEU A 8 -36.03 -30.49 -6.93
N ASP A 9 -34.93 -30.96 -6.40
CA ASP A 9 -34.26 -30.38 -5.28
C ASP A 9 -33.54 -29.10 -5.77
N PHE A 10 -34.21 -27.93 -5.65
CA PHE A 10 -33.70 -26.61 -6.03
C PHE A 10 -32.82 -26.00 -4.92
N SER A 11 -32.03 -26.80 -4.24
CA SER A 11 -31.07 -26.31 -3.23
C SER A 11 -29.70 -25.98 -3.80
N SER A 12 -29.59 -25.64 -5.08
CA SER A 12 -28.31 -25.16 -5.63
C SER A 12 -28.05 -23.73 -5.10
N ASP A 13 -27.08 -23.62 -4.20
CA ASP A 13 -26.57 -22.33 -3.71
C ASP A 13 -25.77 -21.65 -4.83
N PHE A 14 -26.40 -20.71 -5.54
CA PHE A 14 -25.79 -19.97 -6.65
C PHE A 14 -24.70 -18.97 -6.21
N ARG A 15 -24.37 -18.90 -4.92
CA ARG A 15 -23.28 -18.04 -4.46
C ARG A 15 -21.94 -18.60 -4.94
N PRO A 16 -20.99 -17.72 -5.36
CA PRO A 16 -19.63 -18.15 -5.73
C PRO A 16 -18.95 -18.95 -4.61
N LEU A 17 -18.11 -19.91 -4.98
CA LEU A 17 -17.37 -20.76 -4.04
C LEU A 17 -16.65 -19.96 -2.96
N ALA A 18 -16.01 -18.84 -3.31
CA ALA A 18 -15.36 -17.95 -2.37
C ALA A 18 -16.34 -17.36 -1.32
N ALA A 19 -17.61 -17.21 -1.63
CA ALA A 19 -18.61 -16.76 -0.68
C ALA A 19 -19.16 -17.90 0.20
N ARG A 20 -19.35 -19.12 -0.38
CA ARG A 20 -19.81 -20.31 0.33
C ARG A 20 -18.76 -20.80 1.34
N MET A 21 -17.47 -20.69 0.98
CA MET A 21 -16.33 -21.13 1.80
C MET A 21 -15.88 -20.12 2.86
N ARG A 22 -16.62 -19.02 3.07
CA ARG A 22 -16.28 -18.09 4.15
C ARG A 22 -16.25 -18.80 5.50
N PRO A 23 -15.17 -18.65 6.30
CA PRO A 23 -15.09 -19.17 7.65
C PRO A 23 -16.26 -18.73 8.53
N GLN A 24 -16.84 -19.65 9.28
CA GLN A 24 -17.90 -19.39 10.26
C GLN A 24 -17.36 -19.29 11.69
N THR A 25 -16.14 -19.79 11.91
CA THR A 25 -15.43 -19.72 13.19
C THR A 25 -13.98 -19.28 12.99
N LEU A 26 -13.35 -18.79 14.07
CA LEU A 26 -11.92 -18.44 14.04
C LEU A 26 -11.00 -19.63 13.77
N ASP A 27 -11.43 -20.86 14.07
CA ASP A 27 -10.64 -22.07 13.80
C ASP A 27 -10.64 -22.43 12.30
N GLN A 28 -11.69 -22.03 11.58
CA GLN A 28 -11.78 -22.18 10.13
C GLN A 28 -11.04 -21.06 9.38
N TYR A 29 -10.60 -19.98 10.09
CA TYR A 29 -9.92 -18.87 9.48
C TYR A 29 -8.44 -19.19 9.24
N ILE A 30 -8.10 -19.48 7.99
CA ILE A 30 -6.77 -19.90 7.57
C ILE A 30 -5.85 -18.67 7.44
N GLY A 31 -4.60 -18.81 7.87
CA GLY A 31 -3.56 -17.79 7.80
C GLY A 31 -3.59 -16.77 8.94
N GLN A 32 -2.86 -15.68 8.79
CA GLN A 32 -2.76 -14.55 9.72
C GLN A 32 -2.33 -14.94 11.16
N GLN A 33 -1.52 -15.97 11.32
CA GLN A 33 -1.08 -16.48 12.62
C GLN A 33 -0.39 -15.43 13.50
N HIS A 34 0.22 -14.41 12.91
CA HIS A 34 0.89 -13.32 13.62
C HIS A 34 -0.08 -12.42 14.40
N ILE A 35 -1.37 -12.37 14.04
CA ILE A 35 -2.43 -11.60 14.75
C ILE A 35 -3.54 -12.48 15.32
N LEU A 36 -3.79 -13.65 14.73
CA LEU A 36 -4.89 -14.57 15.12
C LEU A 36 -4.40 -15.91 15.67
N GLY A 37 -3.09 -16.10 15.86
CA GLY A 37 -2.55 -17.30 16.54
C GLY A 37 -3.13 -17.47 17.95
N THR A 38 -3.07 -18.68 18.50
CA THR A 38 -3.75 -19.09 19.75
C THR A 38 -3.51 -18.14 20.94
N ASP A 39 -2.29 -17.61 21.05
CA ASP A 39 -1.89 -16.73 22.15
C ASP A 39 -2.03 -15.23 21.86
N LYS A 40 -2.48 -14.87 20.66
CA LYS A 40 -2.52 -13.47 20.24
C LYS A 40 -3.65 -12.68 20.89
N PRO A 41 -3.38 -11.42 21.28
CA PRO A 41 -4.36 -10.59 21.97
C PRO A 41 -5.67 -10.39 21.18
N LEU A 42 -5.59 -10.22 19.84
CA LEU A 42 -6.77 -10.02 19.02
C LEU A 42 -7.69 -11.25 19.05
N ARG A 43 -7.12 -12.47 18.91
CA ARG A 43 -7.90 -13.71 19.01
C ARG A 43 -8.59 -13.85 20.36
N LYS A 44 -7.86 -13.59 21.44
CA LYS A 44 -8.41 -13.66 22.82
C LYS A 44 -9.55 -12.66 23.00
N ALA A 45 -9.39 -11.43 22.49
CA ALA A 45 -10.44 -10.42 22.57
C ALA A 45 -11.70 -10.85 21.80
N ILE A 46 -11.56 -11.36 20.58
CA ILE A 46 -12.68 -11.83 19.78
C ILE A 46 -13.43 -12.97 20.48
N LEU A 47 -12.70 -13.98 20.97
CA LEU A 47 -13.30 -15.12 21.69
C LEU A 47 -14.01 -14.70 22.99
N ALA A 48 -13.56 -13.64 23.63
CA ALA A 48 -14.21 -13.05 24.81
C ALA A 48 -15.38 -12.11 24.45
N GLY A 49 -15.74 -11.95 23.17
CA GLY A 49 -16.80 -11.04 22.74
C GLY A 49 -16.44 -9.55 22.89
N HIS A 50 -15.15 -9.23 22.96
CA HIS A 50 -14.66 -7.86 23.05
C HIS A 50 -14.27 -7.34 21.67
N CYS A 51 -15.05 -6.39 21.17
CA CYS A 51 -14.76 -5.67 19.94
C CYS A 51 -14.22 -4.27 20.25
N HIS A 52 -13.23 -3.85 19.49
CA HIS A 52 -12.71 -2.48 19.49
C HIS A 52 -12.59 -1.96 18.06
N SER A 53 -12.58 -0.66 17.90
CA SER A 53 -12.42 -0.04 16.59
C SER A 53 -11.04 -0.31 16.03
N MET A 54 -10.98 -0.64 14.72
CA MET A 54 -9.73 -1.04 14.07
C MET A 54 -9.70 -0.74 12.58
N ILE A 55 -8.50 -0.72 12.04
CA ILE A 55 -8.20 -0.67 10.61
C ILE A 55 -7.53 -1.98 10.22
N LEU A 56 -8.14 -2.70 9.29
CA LEU A 56 -7.59 -3.91 8.69
C LEU A 56 -6.88 -3.52 7.39
N TRP A 57 -5.56 -3.51 7.44
CA TRP A 57 -4.72 -3.12 6.30
C TRP A 57 -4.03 -4.33 5.70
N GLY A 58 -4.06 -4.46 4.39
CA GLY A 58 -3.33 -5.51 3.68
C GLY A 58 -3.84 -5.75 2.27
N PRO A 59 -3.15 -6.59 1.47
CA PRO A 59 -3.50 -6.89 0.09
C PRO A 59 -4.91 -7.43 -0.09
N PRO A 60 -5.48 -7.45 -1.31
CA PRO A 60 -6.76 -8.08 -1.58
C PRO A 60 -6.71 -9.58 -1.26
N GLY A 61 -7.87 -10.20 -0.99
CA GLY A 61 -7.98 -11.64 -0.76
C GLY A 61 -7.40 -12.17 0.55
N THR A 62 -6.90 -11.31 1.47
CA THR A 62 -6.28 -11.71 2.75
C THR A 62 -7.27 -11.94 3.90
N GLY A 63 -8.59 -11.80 3.64
CA GLY A 63 -9.64 -12.11 4.62
C GLY A 63 -10.14 -10.93 5.45
N LYS A 64 -9.85 -9.66 5.10
CA LYS A 64 -10.30 -8.47 5.85
C LYS A 64 -11.78 -8.46 6.15
N THR A 65 -12.63 -8.59 5.13
CA THR A 65 -14.09 -8.64 5.25
C THR A 65 -14.56 -9.83 6.09
N THR A 66 -13.95 -10.99 5.88
CA THR A 66 -14.25 -12.22 6.63
C THR A 66 -13.95 -12.07 8.12
N LEU A 67 -12.82 -11.43 8.47
CA LEU A 67 -12.46 -11.19 9.86
C LEU A 67 -13.47 -10.24 10.54
N ALA A 68 -13.91 -9.20 9.84
CA ALA A 68 -14.94 -8.29 10.36
C ALA A 68 -16.28 -9.00 10.60
N GLU A 69 -16.69 -9.91 9.72
CA GLU A 69 -17.91 -10.72 9.87
C GLU A 69 -17.80 -11.70 11.05
N LEU A 70 -16.66 -12.36 11.21
CA LEU A 70 -16.42 -13.23 12.37
C LEU A 70 -16.46 -12.44 13.69
N MET A 71 -15.83 -11.26 13.73
CA MET A 71 -15.87 -10.40 14.92
C MET A 71 -17.30 -10.04 15.28
N ALA A 72 -18.13 -9.68 14.31
CA ALA A 72 -19.52 -9.36 14.56
C ALA A 72 -20.28 -10.54 15.14
N HIS A 73 -20.04 -11.74 14.62
CA HIS A 73 -20.63 -12.97 15.11
C HIS A 73 -20.27 -13.24 16.60
N TYR A 74 -18.96 -13.19 16.91
CA TYR A 74 -18.50 -13.43 18.28
C TYR A 74 -18.90 -12.33 19.27
N CYS A 75 -19.02 -11.09 18.81
CA CYS A 75 -19.46 -9.96 19.64
C CYS A 75 -20.99 -9.79 19.70
N GLN A 76 -21.76 -10.64 19.03
CA GLN A 76 -23.22 -10.55 18.92
C GLN A 76 -23.68 -9.14 18.49
N ALA A 77 -22.98 -8.59 17.48
CA ALA A 77 -23.22 -7.25 16.97
C ALA A 77 -23.90 -7.29 15.61
N GLU A 78 -24.78 -6.33 15.35
CA GLU A 78 -25.30 -6.05 14.02
C GLU A 78 -24.21 -5.44 13.15
N VAL A 79 -24.19 -5.78 11.86
CA VAL A 79 -23.20 -5.27 10.91
C VAL A 79 -23.83 -4.34 9.91
N GLU A 80 -23.42 -3.07 9.94
CA GLU A 80 -23.69 -2.12 8.86
C GLU A 80 -22.49 -2.07 7.93
N ARG A 81 -22.73 -2.22 6.62
CA ARG A 81 -21.67 -2.26 5.61
C ARG A 81 -21.75 -1.05 4.71
N LEU A 82 -20.61 -0.36 4.57
CA LEU A 82 -20.42 0.72 3.62
C LEU A 82 -19.25 0.37 2.68
N SER A 83 -19.39 0.70 1.42
CA SER A 83 -18.29 0.70 0.48
C SER A 83 -17.90 2.14 0.17
N ALA A 84 -16.69 2.55 0.49
CA ALA A 84 -16.23 3.91 0.22
C ALA A 84 -16.16 4.24 -1.29
N VAL A 85 -16.29 3.23 -2.16
CA VAL A 85 -16.38 3.41 -3.61
C VAL A 85 -17.77 3.91 -4.04
N THR A 86 -18.84 3.44 -3.38
CA THR A 86 -20.23 3.69 -3.79
C THR A 86 -21.03 4.51 -2.79
N SER A 87 -20.53 4.66 -1.55
CA SER A 87 -21.25 5.35 -0.47
C SER A 87 -20.78 6.79 -0.31
N GLY A 88 -21.72 7.69 -0.07
CA GLY A 88 -21.48 9.09 0.26
C GLY A 88 -21.89 9.44 1.70
N ILE A 89 -21.92 10.73 2.02
CA ILE A 89 -22.29 11.25 3.36
C ILE A 89 -23.71 10.81 3.77
N LYS A 90 -24.61 10.67 2.81
CA LYS A 90 -26.00 10.27 3.07
C LYS A 90 -26.07 8.83 3.61
N GLU A 91 -25.35 7.92 2.97
CA GLU A 91 -25.28 6.52 3.35
C GLU A 91 -24.57 6.35 4.70
N ILE A 92 -23.52 7.14 4.93
CA ILE A 92 -22.80 7.18 6.23
C ILE A 92 -23.77 7.56 7.36
N ARG A 93 -24.55 8.65 7.18
CA ARG A 93 -25.51 9.11 8.18
C ARG A 93 -26.62 8.08 8.43
N ALA A 94 -27.15 7.46 7.38
CA ALA A 94 -28.15 6.42 7.50
C ALA A 94 -27.65 5.21 8.33
N ALA A 95 -26.40 4.77 8.08
CA ALA A 95 -25.79 3.70 8.87
C ALA A 95 -25.58 4.08 10.34
N ILE A 96 -25.20 5.34 10.61
CA ILE A 96 -25.06 5.85 11.98
C ILE A 96 -26.42 5.94 12.69
N ASP A 97 -27.46 6.41 12.01
CA ASP A 97 -28.81 6.51 12.60
C ASP A 97 -29.35 5.11 12.95
N LYS A 98 -29.11 4.12 12.09
CA LYS A 98 -29.45 2.72 12.39
C LYS A 98 -28.63 2.18 13.57
N ALA A 99 -27.36 2.55 13.70
CA ALA A 99 -26.55 2.19 14.86
C ALA A 99 -27.09 2.78 16.16
N LYS A 100 -27.63 4.02 16.14
CA LYS A 100 -28.30 4.64 17.28
C LYS A 100 -29.57 3.89 17.66
N GLU A 101 -30.39 3.51 16.68
CA GLU A 101 -31.59 2.68 16.91
C GLU A 101 -31.25 1.34 17.55
N ASN A 102 -30.18 0.68 17.06
CA ASN A 102 -29.70 -0.56 17.64
C ASN A 102 -29.22 -0.36 19.09
N SER A 103 -28.50 0.74 19.37
CA SER A 103 -28.02 1.09 20.70
C SER A 103 -29.19 1.24 21.71
N TRP A 104 -30.28 1.88 21.30
CA TRP A 104 -31.50 1.98 22.14
C TRP A 104 -32.15 0.63 22.45
N ARG A 105 -31.91 -0.35 21.58
CA ARG A 105 -32.37 -1.75 21.77
C ARG A 105 -31.35 -2.60 22.54
N GLY A 106 -30.22 -2.00 22.97
CA GLY A 106 -29.13 -2.71 23.66
C GLY A 106 -28.29 -3.59 22.72
N VAL A 107 -28.38 -3.37 21.42
CA VAL A 107 -27.63 -4.12 20.41
C VAL A 107 -26.42 -3.31 19.95
N ARG A 108 -25.22 -3.92 19.96
CA ARG A 108 -23.99 -3.30 19.45
C ARG A 108 -24.01 -3.25 17.92
N THR A 109 -23.43 -2.22 17.34
CA THR A 109 -23.27 -2.11 15.89
C THR A 109 -21.80 -2.03 15.51
N ILE A 110 -21.38 -2.94 14.63
CA ILE A 110 -20.11 -2.83 13.92
C ILE A 110 -20.38 -2.14 12.58
N LEU A 111 -19.75 -0.99 12.38
CA LEU A 111 -19.75 -0.31 11.09
C LEU A 111 -18.51 -0.75 10.31
N PHE A 112 -18.71 -1.60 9.32
CA PHE A 112 -17.65 -2.06 8.42
C PHE A 112 -17.58 -1.16 7.18
N VAL A 113 -16.43 -0.55 6.94
CA VAL A 113 -16.18 0.32 5.79
C VAL A 113 -15.11 -0.31 4.92
N ASP A 114 -15.53 -0.77 3.73
CA ASP A 114 -14.59 -1.32 2.74
C ASP A 114 -13.94 -0.20 1.93
N GLU A 115 -12.64 -0.35 1.63
CA GLU A 115 -11.79 0.62 0.93
C GLU A 115 -11.83 2.02 1.56
N VAL A 116 -11.75 2.10 2.89
CA VAL A 116 -11.93 3.33 3.68
C VAL A 116 -11.02 4.48 3.24
N HIS A 117 -9.88 4.21 2.61
CA HIS A 117 -8.97 5.23 2.05
C HIS A 117 -9.60 6.08 0.95
N ARG A 118 -10.69 5.62 0.32
CA ARG A 118 -11.40 6.39 -0.70
C ARG A 118 -12.32 7.47 -0.15
N PHE A 119 -12.62 7.44 1.13
CA PHE A 119 -13.31 8.55 1.78
C PHE A 119 -12.37 9.73 1.98
N ASN A 120 -12.83 10.93 1.61
CA ASN A 120 -12.11 12.15 1.93
C ASN A 120 -12.11 12.44 3.43
N LYS A 121 -11.26 13.39 3.88
CA LYS A 121 -11.09 13.71 5.30
C LYS A 121 -12.39 14.09 5.99
N SER A 122 -13.26 14.88 5.34
CA SER A 122 -14.55 15.28 5.90
C SER A 122 -15.53 14.11 6.08
N GLN A 123 -15.47 13.11 5.19
CA GLN A 123 -16.25 11.89 5.33
C GLN A 123 -15.69 11.01 6.47
N GLN A 124 -14.37 10.93 6.62
CA GLN A 124 -13.74 10.23 7.74
C GLN A 124 -14.08 10.86 9.09
N ASP A 125 -14.15 12.20 9.15
CA ASP A 125 -14.49 12.93 10.39
C ASP A 125 -15.90 12.64 10.91
N VAL A 126 -16.83 12.26 10.03
CA VAL A 126 -18.22 11.94 10.43
C VAL A 126 -18.27 10.75 11.41
N PHE A 127 -17.33 9.82 11.33
CA PHE A 127 -17.31 8.65 12.22
C PHE A 127 -16.81 8.96 13.64
N LEU A 128 -15.98 10.00 13.81
CA LEU A 128 -15.22 10.25 15.04
C LEU A 128 -16.11 10.40 16.29
N PRO A 129 -17.17 11.22 16.30
CA PRO A 129 -18.04 11.35 17.47
C PRO A 129 -18.68 10.02 17.88
N HIS A 130 -19.04 9.20 16.88
CA HIS A 130 -19.76 7.94 17.09
C HIS A 130 -18.85 6.76 17.47
N ILE A 131 -17.56 6.88 17.21
CA ILE A 131 -16.53 5.98 17.77
C ILE A 131 -16.27 6.35 19.23
N GLU A 132 -16.20 7.65 19.54
CA GLU A 132 -15.93 8.15 20.89
C GLU A 132 -17.06 7.87 21.89
N ASP A 133 -18.30 8.05 21.46
CA ASP A 133 -19.48 7.80 22.30
C ASP A 133 -19.89 6.31 22.36
N GLY A 134 -19.22 5.45 21.58
CA GLY A 134 -19.49 4.02 21.54
C GLY A 134 -20.74 3.61 20.76
N THR A 135 -21.38 4.54 20.03
CA THR A 135 -22.53 4.25 19.14
C THR A 135 -22.17 3.20 18.10
N ILE A 136 -20.92 3.25 17.57
CA ILE A 136 -20.39 2.29 16.62
C ILE A 136 -19.05 1.71 17.08
N THR A 137 -18.81 0.45 16.76
CA THR A 137 -17.46 -0.11 16.68
C THR A 137 -17.04 -0.04 15.22
N PHE A 138 -16.01 0.77 14.93
CA PHE A 138 -15.58 1.03 13.56
C PHE A 138 -14.57 -0.02 13.10
N ILE A 139 -14.79 -0.64 11.95
CA ILE A 139 -13.82 -1.51 11.27
C ILE A 139 -13.62 -1.02 9.85
N GLY A 140 -12.50 -0.36 9.59
CA GLY A 140 -12.10 0.07 8.26
C GLY A 140 -11.23 -0.99 7.58
N ALA A 141 -11.52 -1.35 6.33
CA ALA A 141 -10.64 -2.18 5.50
C ALA A 141 -9.98 -1.32 4.43
N THR A 142 -8.69 -1.55 4.19
CA THR A 142 -7.92 -0.83 3.16
C THR A 142 -6.79 -1.68 2.59
N THR A 143 -6.49 -1.46 1.31
CA THR A 143 -5.30 -1.99 0.64
C THR A 143 -4.12 -1.01 0.69
N GLU A 144 -4.40 0.28 0.90
CA GLU A 144 -3.39 1.34 0.95
C GLU A 144 -2.86 1.58 2.37
N ASN A 145 -1.68 2.18 2.47
CA ASN A 145 -1.08 2.45 3.79
C ASN A 145 -1.91 3.48 4.57
N PRO A 146 -2.51 3.09 5.70
CA PRO A 146 -3.41 3.96 6.45
C PRO A 146 -2.74 5.23 6.99
N SER A 147 -1.42 5.22 7.20
CA SER A 147 -0.68 6.40 7.69
C SER A 147 -0.64 7.56 6.69
N PHE A 148 -0.86 7.29 5.39
CA PHE A 148 -0.90 8.32 4.35
C PHE A 148 -2.32 8.72 3.98
N GLU A 149 -3.26 7.79 4.08
CA GLU A 149 -4.60 7.94 3.52
C GLU A 149 -5.65 8.32 4.57
N LEU A 150 -5.46 7.93 5.83
CA LEU A 150 -6.42 8.20 6.89
C LEU A 150 -5.98 9.38 7.75
N ASN A 151 -6.97 10.09 8.30
CA ASN A 151 -6.68 11.18 9.21
C ASN A 151 -6.16 10.68 10.57
N ASN A 152 -5.32 11.47 11.22
CA ASN A 152 -4.70 11.12 12.50
C ASN A 152 -5.74 10.94 13.61
N ALA A 153 -6.88 11.64 13.53
CA ALA A 153 -7.95 11.52 14.51
C ALA A 153 -8.62 10.13 14.47
N LEU A 154 -8.80 9.56 13.27
CA LEU A 154 -9.30 8.20 13.12
C LEU A 154 -8.25 7.17 13.57
N LEU A 155 -6.98 7.35 13.19
CA LEU A 155 -5.89 6.45 13.57
C LEU A 155 -5.63 6.44 15.09
N SER A 156 -5.89 7.52 15.80
CA SER A 156 -5.75 7.57 17.27
C SER A 156 -6.87 6.79 17.99
N ARG A 157 -7.99 6.48 17.33
CA ARG A 157 -9.18 5.79 17.89
C ARG A 157 -9.36 4.37 17.39
N ALA A 158 -8.65 3.99 16.34
CA ALA A 158 -8.75 2.67 15.70
C ALA A 158 -7.37 2.02 15.59
N ARG A 159 -7.23 0.83 16.16
CA ARG A 159 -5.97 0.09 16.13
C ARG A 159 -5.72 -0.51 14.74
N VAL A 160 -4.54 -0.28 14.18
CA VAL A 160 -4.17 -0.83 12.87
C VAL A 160 -3.67 -2.27 13.02
N TYR A 161 -4.23 -3.18 12.21
CA TYR A 161 -3.79 -4.56 12.07
C TYR A 161 -3.37 -4.82 10.62
N LEU A 162 -2.11 -5.24 10.45
CA LEU A 162 -1.59 -5.62 9.15
C LEU A 162 -1.95 -7.08 8.85
N LEU A 163 -2.71 -7.31 7.78
CA LEU A 163 -2.94 -8.63 7.22
C LEU A 163 -1.91 -8.87 6.10
N LYS A 164 -1.21 -9.97 6.20
CA LYS A 164 -0.20 -10.40 5.23
C LYS A 164 -0.86 -11.22 4.11
N ARG A 165 -0.18 -11.35 2.98
CA ARG A 165 -0.52 -12.36 1.97
C ARG A 165 -0.57 -13.74 2.63
N LEU A 166 -1.46 -14.59 2.14
CA LEU A 166 -1.51 -15.97 2.56
C LEU A 166 -0.28 -16.69 2.01
N GLU A 167 0.32 -17.55 2.82
CA GLU A 167 1.44 -18.39 2.38
C GLU A 167 0.92 -19.52 1.46
N GLU A 168 1.82 -20.19 0.75
CA GLU A 168 1.46 -21.26 -0.16
C GLU A 168 0.71 -22.39 0.57
N GLU A 169 1.16 -22.74 1.77
CA GLU A 169 0.54 -23.74 2.62
C GLU A 169 -0.89 -23.34 3.05
N ASP A 170 -1.13 -22.07 3.32
CA ASP A 170 -2.47 -21.54 3.64
C ASP A 170 -3.41 -21.71 2.44
N ILE A 171 -2.95 -21.36 1.24
CA ILE A 171 -3.73 -21.52 0.01
C ILE A 171 -4.02 -23.00 -0.27
N LEU A 172 -3.03 -23.89 -0.12
CA LEU A 172 -3.22 -25.33 -0.28
C LEU A 172 -4.28 -25.86 0.69
N ALA A 173 -4.22 -25.46 1.95
CA ALA A 173 -5.21 -25.83 2.95
C ALA A 173 -6.62 -25.33 2.60
N MET A 174 -6.74 -24.09 2.07
CA MET A 174 -8.03 -23.55 1.60
C MET A 174 -8.59 -24.32 0.41
N LEU A 175 -7.74 -24.71 -0.55
CA LEU A 175 -8.15 -25.52 -1.70
C LEU A 175 -8.62 -26.90 -1.26
N ASP A 176 -7.87 -27.58 -0.36
CA ASP A 176 -8.26 -28.88 0.19
C ASP A 176 -9.58 -28.81 0.93
N GLN A 177 -9.77 -27.80 1.75
CA GLN A 177 -11.04 -27.58 2.44
C GLN A 177 -12.19 -27.35 1.44
N ALA A 178 -11.98 -26.54 0.40
CA ALA A 178 -13.00 -26.24 -0.60
C ALA A 178 -13.39 -27.46 -1.45
N MET A 179 -12.49 -28.40 -1.65
CA MET A 179 -12.78 -29.65 -2.37
C MET A 179 -13.59 -30.63 -1.53
N THR A 180 -13.45 -30.64 -0.20
CA THR A 180 -14.02 -31.68 0.68
C THR A 180 -15.18 -31.18 1.55
N ASP A 181 -15.29 -29.88 1.82
CA ASP A 181 -16.38 -29.29 2.64
C ASP A 181 -17.73 -29.41 1.90
N PRO A 182 -18.82 -29.82 2.57
CA PRO A 182 -20.16 -29.85 1.98
C PRO A 182 -20.63 -28.51 1.40
N ARG A 183 -20.12 -27.37 1.88
CA ARG A 183 -20.37 -26.03 1.33
C ARG A 183 -19.53 -25.73 0.08
N GLY A 184 -18.48 -26.50 -0.13
CA GLY A 184 -17.55 -26.36 -1.22
C GLY A 184 -18.00 -27.08 -2.49
N LEU A 185 -17.05 -27.72 -3.16
CA LEU A 185 -17.33 -28.53 -4.36
C LEU A 185 -17.88 -29.89 -3.97
N ASN A 186 -17.33 -30.50 -2.93
CA ASN A 186 -17.72 -31.82 -2.39
C ASN A 186 -17.91 -32.89 -3.50
N ASP A 187 -17.01 -32.86 -4.48
CA ASP A 187 -17.04 -33.78 -5.63
C ASP A 187 -15.84 -34.73 -5.56
N PRO A 188 -16.06 -36.00 -5.17
CA PRO A 188 -15.00 -36.98 -5.07
C PRO A 188 -14.42 -37.42 -6.43
N SER A 189 -15.11 -37.13 -7.54
CA SER A 189 -14.62 -37.40 -8.89
C SER A 189 -13.58 -36.42 -9.36
N LEU A 190 -13.52 -35.20 -8.72
CA LEU A 190 -12.63 -34.14 -9.10
C LEU A 190 -11.28 -34.26 -8.38
N THR A 191 -10.21 -34.32 -9.15
CA THR A 191 -8.84 -34.46 -8.62
C THR A 191 -7.88 -33.54 -9.36
N PHE A 192 -6.76 -33.24 -8.73
CA PHE A 192 -5.64 -32.52 -9.37
C PHE A 192 -4.59 -33.51 -9.88
N ALA A 193 -4.09 -33.30 -11.08
CA ALA A 193 -2.87 -33.97 -11.52
C ALA A 193 -1.66 -33.58 -10.62
N PRO A 194 -0.63 -34.42 -10.51
CA PRO A 194 0.52 -34.17 -9.66
C PRO A 194 1.15 -32.79 -9.92
N GLY A 195 1.33 -32.00 -8.85
CA GLY A 195 1.94 -30.66 -8.90
C GLY A 195 1.03 -29.50 -9.34
N VAL A 196 -0.15 -29.80 -9.93
CA VAL A 196 -1.04 -28.74 -10.48
C VAL A 196 -1.67 -27.90 -9.38
N LYS A 197 -2.07 -28.50 -8.25
CA LYS A 197 -2.60 -27.77 -7.10
C LYS A 197 -1.56 -26.80 -6.49
N ALA A 198 -0.31 -27.20 -6.40
CA ALA A 198 0.77 -26.34 -5.94
C ALA A 198 1.04 -25.19 -6.95
N ALA A 199 0.98 -25.49 -8.26
CA ALA A 199 1.10 -24.46 -9.28
C ALA A 199 -0.03 -23.41 -9.19
N LEU A 200 -1.29 -23.83 -8.93
CA LEU A 200 -2.41 -22.94 -8.67
C LEU A 200 -2.16 -22.07 -7.42
N ALA A 201 -1.71 -22.68 -6.31
CA ALA A 201 -1.44 -21.98 -5.07
C ALA A 201 -0.40 -20.86 -5.24
N LYS A 202 0.64 -21.13 -6.03
CA LYS A 202 1.66 -20.12 -6.39
C LYS A 202 1.11 -19.04 -7.31
N ALA A 203 0.28 -19.43 -8.30
CA ALA A 203 -0.25 -18.53 -9.32
C ALA A 203 -1.19 -17.45 -8.75
N VAL A 204 -1.80 -17.66 -7.60
CA VAL A 204 -2.70 -16.69 -6.96
C VAL A 204 -2.00 -15.68 -6.07
N ASP A 205 -0.70 -15.85 -5.81
CA ASP A 205 0.14 -14.90 -5.06
C ASP A 205 -0.48 -14.48 -3.71
N GLY A 206 -0.94 -15.47 -2.93
CA GLY A 206 -1.51 -15.26 -1.60
C GLY A 206 -2.90 -14.63 -1.55
N ASP A 207 -3.62 -14.54 -2.68
CA ASP A 207 -5.02 -14.09 -2.73
C ASP A 207 -5.98 -15.29 -2.59
N GLY A 208 -6.53 -15.47 -1.39
CA GLY A 208 -7.45 -16.58 -1.11
C GLY A 208 -8.78 -16.49 -1.85
N ARG A 209 -9.27 -15.29 -2.19
CA ARG A 209 -10.49 -15.14 -3.00
C ARG A 209 -10.23 -15.61 -4.43
N LYS A 210 -9.11 -15.19 -4.99
CA LYS A 210 -8.69 -15.57 -6.34
C LYS A 210 -8.46 -17.08 -6.46
N SER A 211 -7.91 -17.72 -5.42
CA SER A 211 -7.67 -19.16 -5.40
C SER A 211 -8.98 -19.96 -5.51
N LEU A 212 -10.00 -19.57 -4.74
CA LEU A 212 -11.30 -20.24 -4.75
C LEU A 212 -12.09 -19.96 -6.04
N ASN A 213 -11.98 -18.75 -6.60
CA ASN A 213 -12.61 -18.44 -7.90
C ASN A 213 -11.98 -19.26 -9.04
N TYR A 214 -10.66 -19.41 -9.05
CA TYR A 214 -10.00 -20.26 -10.05
C TYR A 214 -10.33 -21.72 -9.84
N LEU A 215 -10.39 -22.20 -8.60
CA LEU A 215 -10.81 -23.57 -8.32
C LEU A 215 -12.22 -23.85 -8.86
N GLU A 216 -13.17 -22.92 -8.66
CA GLU A 216 -14.54 -23.04 -9.18
C GLU A 216 -14.55 -23.13 -10.71
N LEU A 217 -13.84 -22.22 -11.40
CA LEU A 217 -13.72 -22.25 -12.86
C LEU A 217 -13.06 -23.55 -13.38
N LEU A 218 -12.00 -23.99 -12.72
CA LEU A 218 -11.32 -25.24 -13.07
C LEU A 218 -12.23 -26.45 -12.88
N ALA A 219 -13.02 -26.45 -11.80
CA ALA A 219 -14.00 -27.51 -11.56
C ALA A 219 -15.09 -27.51 -12.62
N ASP A 220 -15.62 -26.36 -13.01
CA ASP A 220 -16.67 -26.25 -14.05
C ASP A 220 -16.17 -26.73 -15.43
N MET A 221 -14.91 -26.45 -15.74
CA MET A 221 -14.30 -26.76 -17.05
C MET A 221 -13.67 -28.16 -17.12
N ALA A 222 -13.47 -28.85 -15.99
CA ALA A 222 -12.90 -30.20 -15.98
C ALA A 222 -13.91 -31.22 -16.56
N GLU A 223 -13.56 -31.86 -17.68
CA GLU A 223 -14.40 -32.86 -18.33
C GLU A 223 -14.17 -34.24 -17.68
N ALA A 224 -15.24 -35.06 -17.60
CA ALA A 224 -15.14 -36.41 -17.12
C ALA A 224 -14.45 -37.31 -18.17
N ASN A 225 -13.46 -38.09 -17.76
CA ASN A 225 -12.86 -39.11 -18.60
C ASN A 225 -13.79 -40.34 -18.75
N GLY A 226 -13.38 -41.31 -19.55
CA GLY A 226 -14.18 -42.53 -19.78
C GLY A 226 -14.46 -43.39 -18.53
N ALA A 227 -13.76 -43.10 -17.41
CA ALA A 227 -13.97 -43.72 -16.09
C ALA A 227 -14.85 -42.85 -15.16
N GLY A 228 -15.31 -41.69 -15.62
CA GLY A 228 -16.10 -40.76 -14.83
C GLY A 228 -15.27 -39.86 -13.90
N GLU A 229 -13.94 -39.87 -13.98
CA GLU A 229 -13.04 -39.03 -13.20
C GLU A 229 -12.82 -37.68 -13.91
N ARG A 230 -12.79 -36.61 -13.14
CA ARG A 230 -12.54 -35.23 -13.59
C ARG A 230 -11.18 -34.80 -13.09
N VAL A 231 -10.22 -34.60 -14.00
CA VAL A 231 -8.83 -34.29 -13.63
C VAL A 231 -8.48 -32.87 -14.06
N ILE A 232 -8.13 -32.04 -13.11
CA ILE A 232 -7.54 -30.72 -13.36
C ILE A 232 -6.05 -30.93 -13.66
N ASP A 233 -5.70 -30.82 -14.94
CA ASP A 233 -4.33 -30.94 -15.41
C ASP A 233 -3.65 -29.59 -15.67
N SER A 234 -2.38 -29.63 -16.08
CA SER A 234 -1.61 -28.41 -16.35
C SER A 234 -2.10 -27.63 -17.57
N ALA A 235 -2.72 -28.29 -18.56
CA ALA A 235 -3.26 -27.65 -19.74
C ALA A 235 -4.52 -26.83 -19.38
N LEU A 236 -5.43 -27.45 -18.59
CA LEU A 236 -6.62 -26.77 -18.08
C LEU A 236 -6.24 -25.59 -17.15
N LEU A 237 -5.25 -25.77 -16.28
CA LEU A 237 -4.74 -24.70 -15.44
C LEU A 237 -4.22 -23.54 -16.29
N ALA A 238 -3.41 -23.80 -17.32
CA ALA A 238 -2.89 -22.78 -18.21
C ALA A 238 -4.00 -22.06 -18.99
N ALA A 239 -5.05 -22.76 -19.40
CA ALA A 239 -6.19 -22.18 -20.10
C ALA A 239 -7.00 -21.21 -19.20
N VAL A 240 -7.20 -21.53 -17.92
CA VAL A 240 -7.99 -20.75 -16.97
C VAL A 240 -7.19 -19.58 -16.37
N VAL A 241 -5.94 -19.84 -15.97
CA VAL A 241 -5.09 -18.89 -15.28
C VAL A 241 -4.29 -18.00 -16.24
N GLY A 242 -4.14 -18.45 -17.49
CA GLY A 242 -3.34 -17.84 -18.55
C GLY A 242 -1.91 -18.39 -18.58
N GLU A 243 -1.35 -18.55 -19.77
CA GLU A 243 0.00 -19.11 -19.97
C GLU A 243 1.09 -18.34 -19.24
N HIS A 244 0.93 -17.04 -19.08
CA HIS A 244 1.91 -16.17 -18.41
C HIS A 244 1.98 -16.43 -16.90
N VAL A 245 0.85 -16.72 -16.26
CA VAL A 245 0.80 -16.98 -14.81
C VAL A 245 1.31 -18.37 -14.49
N ALA A 246 1.08 -19.35 -15.36
CA ALA A 246 1.63 -20.70 -15.21
C ALA A 246 3.17 -20.77 -15.35
N ARG A 247 3.77 -19.80 -16.05
CA ARG A 247 5.24 -19.66 -16.16
C ARG A 247 5.85 -18.83 -15.02
N PHE A 248 5.01 -18.10 -14.25
CA PHE A 248 5.43 -17.27 -13.11
C PHE A 248 5.60 -18.12 -11.85
N ASP A 249 6.11 -19.32 -12.01
CA ASP A 249 6.42 -20.24 -10.93
C ASP A 249 7.75 -19.83 -10.26
N LYS A 250 7.76 -18.68 -9.56
CA LYS A 250 8.80 -18.44 -8.55
C LYS A 250 8.38 -17.26 -7.66
N GLY A 251 8.09 -17.56 -6.43
CA GLY A 251 7.64 -16.77 -5.30
C GLY A 251 8.02 -15.30 -5.21
N GLY A 252 7.35 -14.56 -4.33
CA GLY A 252 7.53 -13.13 -4.09
C GLY A 252 8.97 -12.62 -4.04
N ASP A 253 9.93 -13.44 -3.62
CA ASP A 253 11.37 -13.13 -3.61
C ASP A 253 11.91 -12.86 -5.02
N HIS A 254 11.49 -13.63 -6.03
CA HIS A 254 11.96 -13.44 -7.41
C HIS A 254 11.48 -12.13 -8.04
N PHE A 255 10.28 -11.68 -7.68
CA PHE A 255 9.76 -10.37 -8.12
C PHE A 255 10.56 -9.21 -7.50
N TYR A 256 10.87 -9.31 -6.20
CA TYR A 256 11.72 -8.35 -5.51
C TYR A 256 13.15 -8.36 -6.06
N ASP A 257 13.66 -9.50 -6.45
CA ASP A 257 14.96 -9.63 -7.10
C ASP A 257 14.96 -8.95 -8.47
N LEU A 258 13.92 -9.13 -9.29
CA LEU A 258 13.84 -8.51 -10.62
C LEU A 258 13.73 -6.99 -10.53
N ILE A 259 12.87 -6.43 -9.67
CA ILE A 259 12.78 -4.97 -9.51
C ILE A 259 14.05 -4.40 -8.88
N SER A 260 14.72 -5.15 -8.00
CA SER A 260 16.02 -4.80 -7.45
C SER A 260 17.11 -4.81 -8.53
N ALA A 261 17.05 -5.78 -9.47
CA ALA A 261 17.97 -5.84 -10.60
C ALA A 261 17.77 -4.66 -11.55
N VAL A 262 16.51 -4.27 -11.89
CA VAL A 262 16.22 -3.04 -12.65
C VAL A 262 16.85 -1.84 -11.97
N HIS A 263 16.56 -1.65 -10.67
CA HIS A 263 17.04 -0.50 -9.91
C HIS A 263 18.58 -0.43 -9.86
N LYS A 264 19.23 -1.55 -9.53
CA LYS A 264 20.70 -1.63 -9.44
C LYS A 264 21.37 -1.45 -10.79
N SER A 265 20.76 -1.92 -11.87
CA SER A 265 21.27 -1.72 -13.23
C SER A 265 21.18 -0.24 -13.65
N ILE A 266 20.10 0.45 -13.33
CA ILE A 266 19.96 1.90 -13.56
C ILE A 266 20.98 2.67 -12.72
N ARG A 267 21.12 2.37 -11.43
CA ARG A 267 22.11 2.96 -10.53
C ARG A 267 23.53 2.73 -11.03
N GLY A 268 23.80 1.53 -11.53
CA GLY A 268 25.10 1.12 -12.09
C GLY A 268 25.36 1.63 -13.50
N SER A 269 24.47 2.45 -14.09
CA SER A 269 24.59 2.98 -15.45
C SER A 269 24.71 1.89 -16.53
N ALA A 270 23.94 0.82 -16.40
CA ALA A 270 23.86 -0.31 -17.31
C ALA A 270 22.49 -0.35 -18.03
N PRO A 271 22.27 0.46 -19.09
CA PRO A 271 20.94 0.61 -19.73
C PRO A 271 20.43 -0.70 -20.34
N ASP A 272 21.29 -1.49 -20.97
CA ASP A 272 20.89 -2.74 -21.62
C ASP A 272 20.44 -3.79 -20.58
N ALA A 273 21.14 -3.89 -19.46
CA ALA A 273 20.75 -4.77 -18.36
C ALA A 273 19.42 -4.30 -17.72
N ALA A 274 19.24 -2.99 -17.55
CA ALA A 274 18.00 -2.42 -17.01
C ALA A 274 16.81 -2.71 -17.93
N LEU A 275 16.95 -2.57 -19.25
CA LEU A 275 15.94 -2.93 -20.24
C LEU A 275 15.63 -4.42 -20.22
N TYR A 276 16.66 -5.26 -20.14
CA TYR A 276 16.45 -6.72 -20.08
C TYR A 276 15.61 -7.13 -18.86
N TRP A 277 15.96 -6.61 -17.67
CA TRP A 277 15.21 -6.92 -16.46
C TRP A 277 13.79 -6.35 -16.48
N TYR A 278 13.60 -5.17 -17.08
CA TYR A 278 12.28 -4.60 -17.33
C TYR A 278 11.46 -5.50 -18.24
N ALA A 279 12.00 -5.90 -19.39
CA ALA A 279 11.32 -6.79 -20.33
C ALA A 279 10.97 -8.14 -19.67
N ARG A 280 11.87 -8.69 -18.83
CA ARG A 280 11.58 -9.89 -18.02
C ARG A 280 10.39 -9.69 -17.09
N MET A 281 10.27 -8.54 -16.42
CA MET A 281 9.14 -8.22 -15.54
C MET A 281 7.84 -8.10 -16.33
N VAL A 282 7.83 -7.38 -17.44
CA VAL A 282 6.64 -7.22 -18.30
C VAL A 282 6.20 -8.56 -18.89
N SER A 283 7.14 -9.34 -19.46
CA SER A 283 6.85 -10.67 -19.99
C SER A 283 6.32 -11.64 -18.95
N ALA A 284 6.61 -11.36 -17.71
CA ALA A 284 6.15 -12.10 -16.57
C ALA A 284 4.80 -11.60 -16.01
N GLY A 285 4.14 -10.63 -16.68
CA GLY A 285 2.84 -10.12 -16.27
C GLY A 285 2.87 -9.05 -15.18
N CYS A 286 4.06 -8.47 -14.89
CA CYS A 286 4.14 -7.33 -13.98
C CYS A 286 3.41 -6.11 -14.57
N ASP A 287 2.61 -5.43 -13.76
CA ASP A 287 2.04 -4.13 -14.13
C ASP A 287 3.18 -3.12 -14.37
N PRO A 288 3.35 -2.58 -15.60
CA PRO A 288 4.38 -1.60 -15.91
C PRO A 288 4.33 -0.34 -15.04
N LEU A 289 3.16 0.02 -14.50
CA LEU A 289 3.02 1.15 -13.58
C LEU A 289 3.74 0.93 -12.25
N TYR A 290 3.90 -0.32 -11.81
CA TYR A 290 4.73 -0.63 -10.64
C TYR A 290 6.19 -0.24 -10.87
N ILE A 291 6.70 -0.50 -12.07
CA ILE A 291 8.07 -0.13 -12.47
C ILE A 291 8.18 1.38 -12.61
N ALA A 292 7.19 2.03 -13.24
CA ALA A 292 7.14 3.48 -13.36
C ALA A 292 7.21 4.20 -12.00
N ARG A 293 6.50 3.70 -10.96
CA ARG A 293 6.66 4.19 -9.57
C ARG A 293 8.10 4.09 -9.08
N ARG A 294 8.75 2.98 -9.37
CA ARG A 294 10.14 2.78 -8.95
C ARG A 294 11.10 3.72 -9.64
N LEU A 295 10.82 4.08 -10.92
CA LEU A 295 11.63 5.06 -11.64
C LEU A 295 11.57 6.45 -11.00
N LEU A 296 10.44 6.87 -10.41
CA LEU A 296 10.34 8.13 -9.66
C LEU A 296 11.26 8.12 -8.44
N ALA A 297 11.29 7.00 -7.70
CA ALA A 297 12.21 6.86 -6.58
C ALA A 297 13.68 6.93 -7.03
N ILE A 298 14.05 6.19 -8.10
CA ILE A 298 15.38 6.19 -8.67
C ILE A 298 15.80 7.59 -9.14
N ALA A 299 14.90 8.33 -9.79
CA ALA A 299 15.15 9.70 -10.25
C ALA A 299 15.50 10.62 -9.09
N SER A 300 14.89 10.44 -7.93
CA SER A 300 15.15 11.23 -6.71
C SER A 300 16.40 10.74 -5.95
N GLU A 301 16.53 9.41 -5.77
CA GLU A 301 17.53 8.81 -4.88
C GLU A 301 18.92 8.68 -5.54
N ASP A 302 18.96 8.33 -6.84
CA ASP A 302 20.18 7.96 -7.54
C ASP A 302 20.66 8.98 -8.57
N VAL A 303 19.76 9.80 -9.12
CA VAL A 303 20.11 10.88 -10.06
C VAL A 303 20.07 12.23 -9.36
N GLY A 304 19.03 12.52 -8.61
CA GLY A 304 18.89 13.74 -7.81
C GLY A 304 19.13 15.02 -8.60
N ASN A 305 19.89 15.95 -8.01
CA ASN A 305 20.23 17.23 -8.64
C ASN A 305 21.35 17.15 -9.66
N ALA A 306 21.95 15.98 -9.87
CA ALA A 306 22.92 15.83 -10.95
C ALA A 306 22.27 16.00 -12.33
N ASP A 307 21.01 15.54 -12.49
CA ASP A 307 20.15 15.87 -13.64
C ASP A 307 18.67 16.03 -13.17
N PRO A 308 18.20 17.23 -12.90
CA PRO A 308 16.82 17.48 -12.45
C PRO A 308 15.73 17.05 -13.43
N ARG A 309 16.07 16.87 -14.71
CA ARG A 309 15.12 16.39 -15.74
C ARG A 309 14.72 14.93 -15.53
N ALA A 310 15.50 14.17 -14.77
CA ALA A 310 15.24 12.76 -14.49
C ALA A 310 13.84 12.55 -13.89
N MET A 311 13.44 13.37 -12.94
CA MET A 311 12.09 13.30 -12.33
C MET A 311 11.00 13.60 -13.36
N GLN A 312 11.19 14.59 -14.22
CA GLN A 312 10.25 14.93 -15.28
C GLN A 312 10.09 13.81 -16.30
N VAL A 313 11.19 13.20 -16.72
CA VAL A 313 11.16 12.08 -17.68
C VAL A 313 10.41 10.89 -17.09
N ALA A 314 10.65 10.56 -15.82
CA ALA A 314 9.94 9.47 -15.14
C ALA A 314 8.43 9.76 -15.01
N LEU A 315 8.03 10.98 -14.65
CA LEU A 315 6.63 11.41 -14.59
C LEU A 315 5.97 11.37 -15.97
N SER A 316 6.66 11.89 -17.00
CA SER A 316 6.14 11.89 -18.37
C SER A 316 5.92 10.47 -18.91
N ALA A 317 6.78 9.53 -18.57
CA ALA A 317 6.61 8.13 -18.95
C ALA A 317 5.40 7.50 -18.26
N TRP A 318 5.19 7.80 -16.97
CA TRP A 318 4.01 7.40 -16.22
C TRP A 318 2.72 7.92 -16.86
N ASP A 319 2.66 9.24 -17.14
CA ASP A 319 1.49 9.89 -17.74
C ASP A 319 1.23 9.38 -19.17
N CYS A 320 2.29 9.13 -19.94
CA CYS A 320 2.20 8.57 -21.26
C CYS A 320 1.55 7.19 -21.21
N PHE A 321 1.99 6.30 -20.33
CA PHE A 321 1.39 4.98 -20.16
C PHE A 321 -0.11 5.05 -19.84
N HIS A 322 -0.51 5.96 -18.95
CA HIS A 322 -1.92 6.15 -18.61
C HIS A 322 -2.78 6.61 -19.79
N ARG A 323 -2.20 7.42 -20.70
CA ARG A 323 -2.94 8.02 -21.84
C ARG A 323 -3.06 7.07 -23.02
N ILE A 324 -2.03 6.30 -23.32
CA ILE A 324 -1.97 5.49 -24.55
C ILE A 324 -2.06 3.97 -24.30
N GLY A 325 -2.06 3.56 -23.03
CA GLY A 325 -2.19 2.15 -22.63
C GLY A 325 -0.92 1.31 -22.80
N PRO A 326 -1.02 -0.02 -22.51
CA PRO A 326 0.17 -0.90 -22.42
C PRO A 326 0.92 -1.06 -23.73
N ALA A 327 0.22 -1.23 -24.86
CA ALA A 327 0.84 -1.58 -26.16
C ALA A 327 1.94 -0.60 -26.60
N GLU A 328 1.79 0.66 -26.28
CA GLU A 328 2.71 1.74 -26.63
C GLU A 328 3.34 2.42 -25.41
N GLY A 329 2.64 2.45 -24.28
CA GLY A 329 3.10 3.07 -23.04
C GLY A 329 4.30 2.34 -22.41
N GLU A 330 4.44 1.03 -22.62
CA GLU A 330 5.62 0.27 -22.19
C GLU A 330 6.92 0.83 -22.78
N ARG A 331 6.88 1.35 -24.02
CA ARG A 331 8.04 1.98 -24.67
C ARG A 331 8.42 3.31 -24.01
N ALA A 332 7.45 4.07 -23.51
CA ALA A 332 7.72 5.30 -22.77
C ALA A 332 8.44 5.01 -21.45
N ILE A 333 8.05 3.95 -20.74
CA ILE A 333 8.74 3.48 -19.54
C ILE A 333 10.16 2.99 -19.89
N ALA A 334 10.33 2.23 -20.98
CA ALA A 334 11.62 1.79 -21.47
C ALA A 334 12.55 2.98 -21.79
N GLN A 335 12.02 4.03 -22.43
CA GLN A 335 12.77 5.27 -22.70
C GLN A 335 13.23 5.93 -21.38
N ALA A 336 12.38 6.01 -20.38
CA ALA A 336 12.74 6.56 -19.07
C ALA A 336 13.81 5.72 -18.38
N ILE A 337 13.76 4.39 -18.46
CA ILE A 337 14.79 3.49 -17.93
C ILE A 337 16.16 3.80 -18.55
N VAL A 338 16.22 3.88 -19.88
CA VAL A 338 17.47 4.20 -20.60
C VAL A 338 17.98 5.57 -20.19
N TYR A 339 17.11 6.58 -20.16
CA TYR A 339 17.49 7.93 -19.76
C TYR A 339 18.09 7.95 -18.35
N LEU A 340 17.40 7.36 -17.37
CA LEU A 340 17.85 7.30 -15.98
C LEU A 340 19.13 6.51 -15.83
N ALA A 341 19.33 5.44 -16.61
CA ALA A 341 20.57 4.66 -16.62
C ALA A 341 21.75 5.48 -17.16
N CYS A 342 21.53 6.31 -18.17
CA CYS A 342 22.57 7.14 -18.77
C CYS A 342 22.80 8.49 -18.06
N ALA A 343 21.86 8.94 -17.22
CA ALA A 343 21.98 10.19 -16.48
C ALA A 343 23.13 10.15 -15.47
N PRO A 344 23.78 11.30 -15.19
CA PRO A 344 24.77 11.39 -14.11
C PRO A 344 24.13 11.03 -12.77
N LYS A 345 24.86 10.30 -11.92
CA LYS A 345 24.34 9.78 -10.65
C LYS A 345 24.76 10.64 -9.47
N SER A 346 23.79 10.96 -8.60
CA SER A 346 24.05 11.57 -7.30
C SER A 346 22.99 11.14 -6.29
N ASN A 347 23.43 10.73 -5.11
CA ASN A 347 22.60 10.49 -3.95
C ASN A 347 22.75 11.59 -2.88
N ALA A 348 23.35 12.74 -3.24
CA ALA A 348 23.66 13.81 -2.29
C ALA A 348 22.41 14.36 -1.57
N VAL A 349 21.28 14.53 -2.28
CA VAL A 349 20.01 14.96 -1.68
C VAL A 349 19.46 13.90 -0.73
N TYR A 350 19.49 12.62 -1.14
CA TYR A 350 19.04 11.51 -0.31
C TYR A 350 19.82 11.39 1.01
N THR A 351 21.14 11.48 0.95
CA THR A 351 22.00 11.43 2.14
C THR A 351 21.81 12.66 3.03
N ALA A 352 21.70 13.85 2.44
CA ALA A 352 21.42 15.09 3.16
C ALA A 352 20.09 15.03 3.90
N TRP A 353 19.02 14.57 3.23
CA TRP A 353 17.71 14.40 3.85
C TRP A 353 17.72 13.40 5.01
N LYS A 354 18.39 12.25 4.83
CA LYS A 354 18.52 11.26 5.92
C LYS A 354 19.26 11.82 7.14
N ALA A 355 20.32 12.57 6.90
CA ALA A 355 21.08 13.21 7.99
C ALA A 355 20.25 14.27 8.71
N ALA A 356 19.56 15.15 7.98
CA ALA A 356 18.68 16.15 8.57
C ALA A 356 17.50 15.51 9.35
N LEU A 357 16.88 14.47 8.80
CA LEU A 357 15.81 13.74 9.48
C LEU A 357 16.28 13.01 10.74
N ASN A 358 17.51 12.47 10.72
CA ASN A 358 18.11 11.83 11.88
C ASN A 358 18.33 12.86 13.01
N ASP A 359 18.85 14.02 12.68
CA ASP A 359 19.05 15.08 13.67
C ASP A 359 17.72 15.60 14.23
N ALA A 360 16.74 15.85 13.37
CA ALA A 360 15.40 16.28 13.79
C ALA A 360 14.69 15.29 14.71
N LYS A 361 15.03 13.99 14.64
CA LYS A 361 14.45 12.95 15.52
C LYS A 361 15.22 12.75 16.84
N ASN A 362 16.52 12.98 16.84
CA ASN A 362 17.39 12.59 17.95
C ASN A 362 17.91 13.78 18.76
N LEU A 363 17.84 14.98 18.23
CA LEU A 363 18.22 16.22 18.95
C LEU A 363 17.00 16.82 19.64
N PRO A 364 17.22 17.67 20.67
CA PRO A 364 16.15 18.44 21.30
C PRO A 364 15.39 19.30 20.26
N ASP A 365 14.15 19.67 20.59
CA ASP A 365 13.33 20.54 19.77
C ASP A 365 13.82 21.99 19.96
N PHE A 366 14.78 22.41 19.14
CA PHE A 366 15.34 23.75 19.17
C PHE A 366 14.36 24.76 18.63
N GLU A 367 14.30 25.92 19.25
CA GLU A 367 13.43 27.00 18.80
C GLU A 367 13.91 27.61 17.48
N VAL A 368 12.96 28.02 16.64
CA VAL A 368 13.26 28.79 15.42
C VAL A 368 13.87 30.15 15.82
N PRO A 369 15.01 30.55 15.27
CA PRO A 369 15.63 31.80 15.57
C PRO A 369 14.66 33.01 15.42
N PRO A 370 14.67 33.99 16.32
CA PRO A 370 13.69 35.10 16.31
C PRO A 370 13.58 35.85 14.98
N HIS A 371 14.71 36.10 14.29
CA HIS A 371 14.74 36.80 13.00
C HIS A 371 14.04 36.02 11.87
N LEU A 372 13.88 34.69 11.98
CA LEU A 372 13.16 33.84 11.00
C LEU A 372 11.67 33.73 11.32
N ARG A 373 11.21 34.20 12.46
CA ARG A 373 9.81 34.16 12.87
C ARG A 373 9.03 35.30 12.26
N ASN A 374 7.84 35.07 11.75
CA ASN A 374 6.94 36.12 11.29
C ASN A 374 6.32 36.86 12.47
N ALA A 375 6.19 38.20 12.35
CA ALA A 375 5.57 39.06 13.34
C ALA A 375 4.26 39.68 12.81
N PRO A 376 3.18 38.92 12.57
CA PRO A 376 1.93 39.44 12.03
C PRO A 376 1.14 40.32 13.00
N THR A 377 1.49 40.33 14.28
CA THR A 377 0.86 41.17 15.33
C THR A 377 1.89 42.06 15.99
N ARG A 378 1.40 43.21 16.54
CA ARG A 378 2.23 44.14 17.28
C ARG A 378 2.93 43.48 18.47
N LEU A 379 2.24 42.60 19.19
CA LEU A 379 2.80 41.84 20.31
C LEU A 379 3.98 40.98 19.86
N MET A 380 3.87 40.27 18.75
CA MET A 380 4.97 39.45 18.21
C MET A 380 6.18 40.29 17.80
N SER A 381 5.95 41.46 17.22
CA SER A 381 7.02 42.42 16.93
C SER A 381 7.71 42.93 18.21
N GLU A 382 6.93 43.24 19.26
CA GLU A 382 7.45 43.67 20.57
C GLU A 382 8.24 42.54 21.27
N LEU A 383 7.93 41.29 20.98
CA LEU A 383 8.67 40.10 21.42
C LEU A 383 9.93 39.78 20.56
N GLY A 384 10.26 40.64 19.60
CA GLY A 384 11.46 40.52 18.78
C GLY A 384 11.33 39.56 17.59
N TYR A 385 10.11 39.10 17.23
CA TYR A 385 9.90 38.25 16.06
C TYR A 385 10.17 39.08 14.78
N GLY A 386 10.97 38.51 13.87
CA GLY A 386 11.38 39.16 12.64
C GLY A 386 12.41 40.30 12.84
N ALA A 387 12.87 40.52 14.07
CA ALA A 387 13.87 41.55 14.35
C ALA A 387 15.17 41.24 13.59
N GLU A 388 15.70 42.31 12.95
CA GLU A 388 16.95 42.24 12.18
C GLU A 388 16.94 41.24 11.02
N TYR A 389 15.76 40.80 10.53
CA TYR A 389 15.67 39.97 9.34
C TYR A 389 16.20 40.73 8.13
N ARG A 390 17.15 40.12 7.41
CA ARG A 390 17.72 40.69 6.19
C ARG A 390 17.04 40.05 4.98
N TYR A 391 16.27 40.87 4.24
CA TYR A 391 15.61 40.43 3.04
C TYR A 391 16.63 40.28 1.90
N ALA A 392 16.90 39.02 1.52
CA ALA A 392 18.00 38.71 0.58
C ALA A 392 17.92 39.47 -0.75
N HIS A 393 16.72 39.78 -1.25
CA HIS A 393 16.56 40.53 -2.51
C HIS A 393 17.02 42.01 -2.41
N ASP A 394 17.14 42.58 -1.22
CA ASP A 394 17.66 43.95 -0.99
C ASP A 394 19.21 43.95 -0.84
N GLU A 395 19.82 42.79 -0.74
CA GLU A 395 21.25 42.63 -0.58
C GLU A 395 21.98 42.43 -1.93
N PRO A 396 23.27 42.74 -2.03
CA PRO A 396 24.05 42.53 -3.24
C PRO A 396 24.03 41.07 -3.71
N GLY A 397 23.68 40.87 -4.99
CA GLY A 397 23.55 39.54 -5.56
C GLY A 397 22.38 38.71 -5.00
N ALA A 398 21.41 39.37 -4.35
CA ALA A 398 20.28 38.73 -3.67
C ALA A 398 20.74 37.66 -2.65
N TYR A 399 21.80 37.98 -1.90
CA TYR A 399 22.38 37.09 -0.91
C TYR A 399 22.79 37.86 0.37
N ALA A 400 22.21 37.48 1.50
CA ALA A 400 22.49 38.07 2.80
C ALA A 400 23.74 37.40 3.41
N ALA A 401 24.91 37.81 2.95
CA ALA A 401 26.18 37.24 3.39
C ALA A 401 26.40 37.39 4.90
N GLY A 402 26.87 36.35 5.55
CA GLY A 402 27.11 36.26 6.99
C GLY A 402 25.85 36.05 7.84
N GLU A 403 24.71 35.71 7.22
CA GLU A 403 23.47 35.35 7.92
C GLU A 403 23.51 33.87 8.36
N GLU A 404 22.89 33.56 9.51
CA GLU A 404 22.73 32.22 10.02
C GLU A 404 21.23 31.85 10.07
N TYR A 405 20.89 30.69 9.51
CA TYR A 405 19.52 30.22 9.41
C TYR A 405 19.23 29.03 10.32
N PHE A 406 20.27 28.47 10.95
CA PHE A 406 20.09 27.41 11.95
C PHE A 406 19.89 28.01 13.36
N PRO A 407 19.31 27.26 14.30
CA PRO A 407 19.44 27.57 15.70
C PRO A 407 20.93 27.51 16.11
N PRO A 408 21.34 28.24 17.17
CA PRO A 408 22.76 28.35 17.57
C PRO A 408 23.44 27.00 17.75
N GLU A 409 22.72 25.99 18.23
CA GLU A 409 23.23 24.64 18.49
C GLU A 409 23.58 23.86 17.23
N LEU A 410 23.05 24.28 16.07
CA LEU A 410 23.29 23.67 14.77
C LEU A 410 24.07 24.62 13.83
N ALA A 411 24.52 25.78 14.32
CA ALA A 411 25.20 26.77 13.51
C ALA A 411 26.41 26.16 12.78
N GLY A 412 26.52 26.49 11.49
CA GLY A 412 27.61 25.98 10.63
C GLY A 412 27.46 24.53 10.18
N LYS A 413 26.33 23.87 10.44
CA LYS A 413 26.09 22.51 9.96
C LYS A 413 25.77 22.47 8.46
N HIS A 414 26.27 21.46 7.77
CA HIS A 414 26.06 21.26 6.34
C HIS A 414 25.55 19.85 6.06
N TYR A 415 24.30 19.72 5.64
CA TYR A 415 23.72 18.44 5.23
C TYR A 415 23.97 18.13 3.75
N TYR A 416 23.71 19.12 2.88
CA TYR A 416 23.83 18.93 1.44
C TYR A 416 25.27 19.18 0.97
N GLN A 417 25.85 18.12 0.40
CA GLN A 417 27.19 18.12 -0.18
C GLN A 417 27.08 17.68 -1.64
N PRO A 418 26.98 18.63 -2.59
CA PRO A 418 26.84 18.29 -4.00
C PRO A 418 28.07 17.54 -4.52
N THR A 419 27.83 16.65 -5.47
CA THR A 419 28.90 15.90 -6.16
C THR A 419 29.53 16.73 -7.27
N ASP A 420 30.60 16.22 -7.87
CA ASP A 420 31.28 16.81 -9.04
C ASP A 420 30.60 16.38 -10.37
N ARG A 421 29.38 15.82 -10.33
CA ARG A 421 28.68 15.22 -11.47
C ARG A 421 27.49 16.06 -11.92
N GLY A 422 27.30 16.13 -13.24
CA GLY A 422 26.16 16.84 -13.84
C GLY A 422 26.03 18.28 -13.38
N LEU A 423 24.79 18.72 -13.08
CA LEU A 423 24.49 20.08 -12.59
C LEU A 423 25.05 20.33 -11.18
N GLU A 424 25.25 19.28 -10.37
CA GLU A 424 25.77 19.47 -9.01
C GLU A 424 27.18 20.06 -8.98
N LYS A 425 27.99 19.86 -10.03
CA LYS A 425 29.28 20.55 -10.16
C LYS A 425 29.14 22.08 -10.14
N GLN A 426 28.12 22.61 -10.83
CA GLN A 426 27.85 24.07 -10.83
C GLN A 426 27.26 24.52 -9.48
N ILE A 427 26.41 23.69 -8.88
CA ILE A 427 25.85 23.96 -7.55
C ILE A 427 26.98 24.02 -6.51
N ALA A 428 27.93 23.10 -6.55
CA ALA A 428 29.10 23.09 -5.66
C ALA A 428 29.90 24.39 -5.78
N GLN A 429 30.24 24.81 -7.00
CA GLN A 429 30.95 26.07 -7.25
C GLN A 429 30.19 27.28 -6.70
N LYS A 430 28.87 27.33 -6.91
CA LYS A 430 28.03 28.40 -6.37
C LYS A 430 28.04 28.41 -4.84
N LEU A 431 27.86 27.26 -4.20
CA LEU A 431 27.86 27.16 -2.73
C LEU A 431 29.21 27.57 -2.14
N ASP A 432 30.32 27.17 -2.77
CA ASP A 432 31.65 27.56 -2.30
C ASP A 432 31.87 29.09 -2.43
N TYR A 433 31.40 29.70 -3.52
CA TYR A 433 31.40 31.15 -3.68
C TYR A 433 30.57 31.87 -2.59
N LEU A 434 29.38 31.36 -2.30
CA LEU A 434 28.51 31.96 -1.26
C LEU A 434 29.14 31.81 0.13
N ARG A 435 29.73 30.68 0.45
CA ARG A 435 30.47 30.47 1.71
C ARG A 435 31.68 31.40 1.85
N GLU A 436 32.31 31.74 0.73
CA GLU A 436 33.40 32.75 0.75
C GLU A 436 32.87 34.16 1.05
N LEU A 437 31.69 34.50 0.46
CA LEU A 437 31.02 35.78 0.80
C LEU A 437 30.64 35.84 2.29
N ASP A 438 30.17 34.71 2.85
CA ASP A 438 29.87 34.62 4.29
C ASP A 438 31.11 34.89 5.12
N ARG A 439 32.25 34.27 4.79
CA ARG A 439 33.52 34.47 5.53
C ARG A 439 34.02 35.93 5.46
N GLN A 440 33.81 36.58 4.32
CA GLN A 440 34.27 37.95 4.07
C GLN A 440 33.28 39.04 4.56
N SER A 441 32.06 38.63 4.92
CA SER A 441 31.03 39.58 5.33
C SER A 441 31.43 40.32 6.62
N PRO A 442 31.37 41.68 6.63
CA PRO A 442 31.58 42.45 7.85
C PRO A 442 30.44 42.29 8.87
N ARG A 443 29.28 41.79 8.39
CA ARG A 443 28.12 41.48 9.22
C ARG A 443 28.09 39.98 9.42
N GLN A 444 28.38 39.55 10.63
CA GLN A 444 28.25 38.14 11.04
C GLN A 444 27.14 38.08 12.06
N ARG A 445 26.12 37.21 11.82
CA ARG A 445 25.18 36.91 12.90
C ARG A 445 25.92 35.97 13.89
N GLU A 446 25.92 36.38 15.15
CA GLU A 446 26.56 35.59 16.21
C GLU A 446 25.99 34.16 16.23
N LYS A 447 26.91 33.19 16.33
CA LYS A 447 26.61 31.76 16.36
C LYS A 447 26.11 31.35 17.72
#